data_6375672df328db5bf538bc19367840a0
#
_entry.id   6375672df328db5bf538bc19367840a0
#
_cell.length_a   1.000
_cell.length_b   1.000
_cell.length_c   1.000
_cell.angle_alpha   90.00
_cell.angle_beta   90.00
_cell.angle_gamma   90.00
#
_symmetry.space_group_name_H-M   'P 1'
#
loop_
_entity.id
_entity.type
_entity.pdbx_description
1 polymer ?
#
loop_
_entity_poly.entity_id
_entity_poly.type
_entity_poly.pdbx_seq_one_letter_code
_entity_poly.pdbx_strand_id
1 'polypeptide(L)'
;MGKDKEEIEKEIISFLNKNSTKRGDGTLPGCGLKHGIACALGTCKDNIPRVTPVDFFHDGLTLWIIGDPGGKLRNIRSNPKVAVAIYTPMDHSKENRSLQLWGKAQLVTKRHQKELFMETITKFGILEAIGKAMEGNMIKYTYDENFETALDRQLNKVTLIKIEPEKIAHLIIRPGERQKRLIWEKDRDD
;
A
#
# COMPACT_ATOMS: atom_id res chain seq x y z
N MET A 1 -3.70 24.39 21.60
CA MET A 1 -4.77 23.40 21.40
C MET A 1 -4.22 22.34 20.45
N GLY A 2 -4.25 21.07 20.83
CA GLY A 2 -3.93 19.97 19.92
C GLY A 2 -5.01 19.85 18.85
N LYS A 3 -4.68 19.30 17.67
CA LYS A 3 -5.67 18.89 16.67
C LYS A 3 -6.47 17.73 17.24
N ASP A 4 -7.78 17.71 16.96
CA ASP A 4 -8.62 16.56 17.25
C ASP A 4 -8.27 15.34 16.36
N LYS A 5 -8.81 14.19 16.67
CA LYS A 5 -8.52 12.93 15.95
C LYS A 5 -8.93 13.00 14.47
N GLU A 6 -10.07 13.64 14.18
CA GLU A 6 -10.55 13.79 12.80
C GLU A 6 -9.66 14.71 11.98
N GLU A 7 -9.18 15.82 12.54
CA GLU A 7 -8.24 16.71 11.86
C GLU A 7 -6.92 16.03 11.54
N ILE A 8 -6.40 15.21 12.48
CA ILE A 8 -5.19 14.43 12.28
C ILE A 8 -5.41 13.41 11.16
N GLU A 9 -6.54 12.72 11.15
CA GLU A 9 -6.88 11.74 10.12
C GLU A 9 -6.96 12.37 8.73
N LYS A 10 -7.63 13.52 8.59
CA LYS A 10 -7.70 14.30 7.34
C LYS A 10 -6.31 14.69 6.83
N GLU A 11 -5.41 15.11 7.72
CA GLU A 11 -4.03 15.46 7.37
C GLU A 11 -3.25 14.25 6.86
N ILE A 12 -3.40 13.08 7.52
CA ILE A 12 -2.78 11.82 7.11
C ILE A 12 -3.32 11.37 5.76
N ILE A 13 -4.63 11.35 5.57
CA ILE A 13 -5.26 10.96 4.30
C ILE A 13 -4.83 11.89 3.17
N SER A 14 -4.72 13.20 3.42
CA SER A 14 -4.19 14.16 2.43
C SER A 14 -2.77 13.81 2.00
N PHE A 15 -1.91 13.40 2.94
CA PHE A 15 -0.56 12.94 2.62
C PHE A 15 -0.56 11.62 1.82
N LEU A 16 -1.36 10.65 2.22
CA LEU A 16 -1.51 9.37 1.51
C LEU A 16 -2.03 9.59 0.09
N ASN A 17 -3.04 10.45 -0.09
CA ASN A 17 -3.59 10.81 -1.40
C ASN A 17 -2.56 11.38 -2.37
N LYS A 18 -1.55 12.09 -1.89
CA LYS A 18 -0.48 12.66 -2.74
C LYS A 18 0.56 11.63 -3.15
N ASN A 19 0.78 10.61 -2.32
CA ASN A 19 1.97 9.78 -2.38
C ASN A 19 1.70 8.31 -2.75
N SER A 20 0.46 7.83 -2.69
CA SER A 20 0.10 6.45 -3.04
C SER A 20 0.05 6.22 -4.54
N THR A 21 0.19 4.97 -4.94
CA THR A 21 -0.12 4.49 -6.28
C THR A 21 -1.62 4.64 -6.54
N LYS A 22 -1.99 5.01 -7.76
CA LYS A 22 -3.38 5.25 -8.18
C LYS A 22 -3.68 4.58 -9.50
N ARG A 23 -4.97 4.34 -9.74
CA ARG A 23 -5.46 4.05 -11.07
C ARG A 23 -5.10 5.21 -12.00
N GLY A 24 -4.49 4.93 -13.14
CA GLY A 24 -4.22 5.91 -14.18
C GLY A 24 -5.50 6.27 -14.95
N ASP A 25 -5.41 7.33 -15.72
CA ASP A 25 -6.49 7.83 -16.59
C ASP A 25 -6.61 7.09 -17.93
N GLY A 26 -5.85 6.01 -18.10
CA GLY A 26 -5.81 5.22 -19.34
C GLY A 26 -4.78 5.71 -20.38
N THR A 27 -4.18 6.89 -20.20
CA THR A 27 -3.18 7.46 -21.11
C THR A 27 -1.76 7.02 -20.80
N LEU A 28 -1.52 6.45 -19.61
CA LEU A 28 -0.21 6.04 -19.17
C LEU A 28 0.26 4.77 -19.89
N PRO A 29 1.53 4.73 -20.33
CA PRO A 29 2.13 3.53 -20.91
C PRO A 29 2.26 2.41 -19.86
N GLY A 30 2.48 1.20 -20.33
CA GLY A 30 2.65 0.03 -19.45
C GLY A 30 1.34 -0.45 -18.84
N CYS A 31 1.33 -0.74 -17.54
CA CYS A 31 0.17 -1.31 -16.85
C CYS A 31 -0.96 -0.31 -16.56
N GLY A 32 -0.78 0.97 -16.87
CA GLY A 32 -1.82 1.99 -16.65
C GLY A 32 -2.02 2.42 -15.19
N LEU A 33 -1.09 2.09 -14.29
CA LEU A 33 -1.07 2.60 -12.93
C LEU A 33 -0.17 3.85 -12.84
N LYS A 34 -0.61 4.85 -12.10
CA LYS A 34 0.21 6.00 -11.73
C LYS A 34 0.89 5.71 -10.40
N HIS A 35 2.17 5.33 -10.47
CA HIS A 35 2.96 5.04 -9.28
C HIS A 35 3.19 6.29 -8.43
N GLY A 36 3.06 6.13 -7.12
CA GLY A 36 3.44 7.11 -6.11
C GLY A 36 4.90 6.91 -5.67
N ILE A 37 5.18 7.29 -4.42
CA ILE A 37 6.45 6.95 -3.79
C ILE A 37 6.36 5.54 -3.18
N ALA A 38 7.49 4.83 -3.14
CA ALA A 38 7.55 3.55 -2.44
C ALA A 38 7.46 3.75 -0.92
N CYS A 39 6.85 2.80 -0.24
CA CYS A 39 6.93 2.69 1.22
C CYS A 39 7.91 1.58 1.63
N ALA A 40 8.45 1.69 2.84
CA ALA A 40 9.26 0.64 3.45
C ALA A 40 8.37 -0.21 4.37
N LEU A 41 8.06 -1.45 3.94
CA LEU A 41 7.28 -2.41 4.73
C LEU A 41 8.21 -3.24 5.61
N GLY A 42 8.12 -3.02 6.92
CA GLY A 42 8.79 -3.80 7.96
C GLY A 42 7.94 -5.01 8.38
N THR A 43 8.52 -6.18 8.34
CA THR A 43 7.95 -7.47 8.81
C THR A 43 8.96 -8.20 9.66
N CYS A 44 8.52 -9.09 10.55
CA CYS A 44 9.42 -9.85 11.42
C CYS A 44 8.93 -11.29 11.58
N LYS A 45 9.86 -12.23 11.56
CA LYS A 45 9.63 -13.63 11.93
C LYS A 45 10.84 -14.12 12.72
N ASP A 46 10.60 -14.88 13.79
CA ASP A 46 11.64 -15.47 14.65
C ASP A 46 12.67 -14.41 15.14
N ASN A 47 12.18 -13.20 15.49
CA ASN A 47 12.96 -12.03 15.86
C ASN A 47 13.92 -11.51 14.76
N ILE A 48 13.81 -12.00 13.53
CA ILE A 48 14.58 -11.51 12.38
C ILE A 48 13.76 -10.46 11.63
N PRO A 49 14.13 -9.18 11.71
CA PRO A 49 13.44 -8.11 11.00
C PRO A 49 13.77 -8.15 9.50
N ARG A 50 12.79 -7.78 8.69
CA ARG A 50 12.94 -7.61 7.25
C ARG A 50 12.25 -6.34 6.82
N VAL A 51 12.92 -5.53 6.02
CA VAL A 51 12.36 -4.35 5.36
C VAL A 51 12.31 -4.59 3.85
N THR A 52 11.20 -4.20 3.21
CA THR A 52 11.02 -4.34 1.76
C THR A 52 10.42 -3.06 1.21
N PRO A 53 11.05 -2.38 0.23
CA PRO A 53 10.41 -1.28 -0.48
C PRO A 53 9.31 -1.85 -1.38
N VAL A 54 8.13 -1.25 -1.32
CA VAL A 54 6.94 -1.67 -2.08
C VAL A 54 6.08 -0.48 -2.45
N ASP A 55 5.36 -0.57 -3.55
CA ASP A 55 4.28 0.36 -3.88
C ASP A 55 3.07 0.09 -3.00
N PHE A 56 2.29 1.12 -2.74
CA PHE A 56 1.10 0.99 -1.92
C PHE A 56 -0.07 1.79 -2.49
N PHE A 57 -1.26 1.30 -2.23
CA PHE A 57 -2.55 1.98 -2.39
C PHE A 57 -3.11 2.26 -1.00
N HIS A 58 -4.13 3.10 -0.90
CA HIS A 58 -4.82 3.29 0.36
C HIS A 58 -6.32 3.50 0.18
N ASP A 59 -7.06 3.18 1.24
CA ASP A 59 -8.48 3.46 1.41
C ASP A 59 -8.70 3.97 2.83
N GLY A 60 -8.99 5.26 2.96
CA GLY A 60 -8.86 5.91 4.24
C GLY A 60 -7.44 5.75 4.80
N LEU A 61 -7.33 5.23 6.01
CA LEU A 61 -6.05 4.92 6.66
C LEU A 61 -5.53 3.50 6.36
N THR A 62 -6.35 2.63 5.79
CA THR A 62 -5.95 1.26 5.42
C THR A 62 -5.01 1.27 4.24
N LEU A 63 -3.85 0.62 4.36
CA LEU A 63 -2.92 0.46 3.25
C LEU A 63 -3.13 -0.89 2.56
N TRP A 64 -2.93 -0.90 1.24
CA TRP A 64 -2.99 -2.07 0.39
C TRP A 64 -1.73 -2.20 -0.44
N ILE A 65 -1.17 -3.39 -0.50
CA ILE A 65 0.09 -3.67 -1.20
C ILE A 65 -0.10 -4.94 -2.04
N ILE A 66 0.38 -4.92 -3.28
CA ILE A 66 0.47 -6.15 -4.08
C ILE A 66 1.65 -6.95 -3.56
N GLY A 67 1.37 -8.14 -3.06
CA GLY A 67 2.35 -9.01 -2.44
C GLY A 67 2.90 -10.04 -3.42
N ASP A 68 4.13 -9.80 -3.93
CA ASP A 68 4.86 -10.86 -4.64
C ASP A 68 5.28 -11.97 -3.68
N PRO A 69 5.34 -13.23 -4.14
CA PRO A 69 5.85 -14.34 -3.36
C PRO A 69 7.23 -14.05 -2.77
N GLY A 70 7.42 -14.38 -1.48
CA GLY A 70 8.71 -14.14 -0.84
C GLY A 70 8.67 -14.03 0.68
N GLY A 71 9.76 -13.53 1.25
CA GLY A 71 9.97 -13.47 2.70
C GLY A 71 8.93 -12.63 3.44
N LYS A 72 8.48 -11.49 2.86
CA LYS A 72 7.46 -10.65 3.48
C LYS A 72 6.15 -11.41 3.74
N LEU A 73 5.67 -12.20 2.77
CA LEU A 73 4.44 -12.98 2.94
C LEU A 73 4.61 -14.12 3.96
N ARG A 74 5.80 -14.77 4.00
CA ARG A 74 6.10 -15.78 5.02
C ARG A 74 6.11 -15.18 6.41
N ASN A 75 6.71 -14.00 6.57
CA ASN A 75 6.74 -13.29 7.84
C ASN A 75 5.32 -12.92 8.31
N ILE A 76 4.50 -12.34 7.44
CA ILE A 76 3.13 -11.93 7.77
C ILE A 76 2.25 -13.13 8.17
N ARG A 77 2.42 -14.30 7.53
CA ARG A 77 1.68 -15.52 7.94
C ARG A 77 2.03 -15.97 9.36
N SER A 78 3.27 -15.78 9.77
CA SER A 78 3.76 -16.16 11.10
C SER A 78 3.51 -15.06 12.15
N ASN A 79 3.64 -13.80 11.74
CA ASN A 79 3.48 -12.63 12.60
C ASN A 79 2.81 -11.50 11.80
N PRO A 80 1.52 -11.23 12.05
CA PRO A 80 0.79 -10.20 11.32
C PRO A 80 1.17 -8.78 11.71
N LYS A 81 1.93 -8.56 12.77
CA LYS A 81 2.37 -7.23 13.18
C LYS A 81 3.39 -6.67 12.18
N VAL A 82 3.13 -5.49 11.69
CA VAL A 82 3.97 -4.81 10.69
C VAL A 82 4.19 -3.35 11.05
N ALA A 83 5.26 -2.78 10.49
CA ALA A 83 5.49 -1.35 10.49
C ALA A 83 5.67 -0.86 9.05
N VAL A 84 5.19 0.35 8.75
CA VAL A 84 5.36 0.97 7.44
C VAL A 84 5.94 2.36 7.62
N ALA A 85 6.95 2.70 6.80
CA ALA A 85 7.44 4.06 6.69
C ALA A 85 7.21 4.58 5.28
N ILE A 86 6.61 5.79 5.18
CA ILE A 86 6.38 6.52 3.93
C ILE A 86 7.02 7.89 4.12
N TYR A 87 7.87 8.33 3.20
CA TYR A 87 8.54 9.61 3.34
C TYR A 87 8.80 10.26 1.97
N THR A 88 8.70 11.59 1.95
CA THR A 88 9.15 12.36 0.79
C THR A 88 10.68 12.49 0.80
N PRO A 89 11.34 12.58 -0.36
CA PRO A 89 12.77 12.87 -0.40
C PRO A 89 13.10 14.12 0.41
N MET A 90 14.17 14.05 1.21
CA MET A 90 14.59 15.16 2.06
C MET A 90 15.08 16.34 1.21
N ASP A 91 14.48 17.50 1.40
CA ASP A 91 14.87 18.76 0.78
C ASP A 91 14.76 19.87 1.84
N HIS A 92 15.89 20.35 2.31
CA HIS A 92 15.93 21.35 3.40
C HIS A 92 15.35 22.72 3.02
N SER A 93 15.11 22.96 1.72
CA SER A 93 14.47 24.20 1.23
C SER A 93 12.94 24.11 1.22
N LYS A 94 12.36 22.94 1.47
CA LYS A 94 10.91 22.68 1.36
C LYS A 94 10.35 21.98 2.61
N GLU A 95 9.03 21.89 2.66
CA GLU A 95 8.36 21.05 3.63
C GLU A 95 8.63 19.58 3.34
N ASN A 96 9.15 18.88 4.35
CA ASN A 96 9.35 17.43 4.33
C ASN A 96 8.32 16.76 5.21
N ARG A 97 7.79 15.64 4.75
CA ARG A 97 6.81 14.86 5.48
C ARG A 97 7.19 13.39 5.52
N SER A 98 6.95 12.76 6.65
CA SER A 98 7.04 11.32 6.79
C SER A 98 5.92 10.77 7.65
N LEU A 99 5.58 9.53 7.38
CA LEU A 99 4.56 8.78 8.08
C LEU A 99 5.14 7.46 8.54
N GLN A 100 4.98 7.16 9.82
CA GLN A 100 5.27 5.86 10.40
C GLN A 100 3.94 5.25 10.86
N LEU A 101 3.67 4.03 10.44
CA LEU A 101 2.45 3.30 10.75
C LEU A 101 2.83 1.98 11.43
N TRP A 102 2.17 1.65 12.51
CA TRP A 102 2.18 0.34 13.15
C TRP A 102 0.78 -0.25 13.06
N GLY A 103 0.68 -1.53 12.71
CA GLY A 103 -0.61 -2.16 12.55
C GLY A 103 -0.52 -3.65 12.29
N LYS A 104 -1.64 -4.22 11.87
CA LYS A 104 -1.77 -5.63 11.52
C LYS A 104 -2.00 -5.80 10.02
N ALA A 105 -1.25 -6.74 9.45
CA ALA A 105 -1.40 -7.14 8.06
C ALA A 105 -2.24 -8.42 7.94
N GLN A 106 -3.15 -8.42 6.95
CA GLN A 106 -3.93 -9.58 6.53
C GLN A 106 -3.59 -9.89 5.08
N LEU A 107 -3.41 -11.17 4.76
CA LEU A 107 -3.23 -11.62 3.38
C LEU A 107 -4.59 -11.91 2.76
N VAL A 108 -4.93 -11.19 1.70
CA VAL A 108 -6.18 -11.32 0.96
C VAL A 108 -5.88 -11.95 -0.39
N THR A 109 -6.53 -13.08 -0.69
CA THR A 109 -6.38 -13.81 -1.96
C THR A 109 -7.73 -14.12 -2.57
N LYS A 110 -7.78 -14.26 -3.89
CA LYS A 110 -8.99 -14.64 -4.62
C LYS A 110 -9.60 -15.94 -4.09
N ARG A 111 -8.76 -16.90 -3.69
CA ARG A 111 -9.19 -18.21 -3.20
C ARG A 111 -9.94 -18.15 -1.86
N HIS A 112 -9.49 -17.29 -0.94
CA HIS A 112 -10.00 -17.27 0.44
C HIS A 112 -10.97 -16.14 0.72
N GLN A 113 -10.90 -15.04 -0.03
CA GLN A 113 -11.70 -13.82 0.20
C GLN A 113 -12.04 -13.19 -1.15
N LYS A 114 -12.77 -13.94 -2.00
CA LYS A 114 -13.02 -13.59 -3.40
C LYS A 114 -13.67 -12.21 -3.56
N GLU A 115 -14.69 -11.91 -2.78
CA GLU A 115 -15.43 -10.65 -2.88
C GLU A 115 -14.53 -9.46 -2.57
N LEU A 116 -13.91 -9.45 -1.39
CA LEU A 116 -12.98 -8.40 -0.98
C LEU A 116 -11.80 -8.26 -1.94
N PHE A 117 -11.26 -9.39 -2.42
CA PHE A 117 -10.17 -9.39 -3.39
C PHE A 117 -10.59 -8.70 -4.69
N MET A 118 -11.73 -9.12 -5.28
CA MET A 118 -12.22 -8.58 -6.56
C MET A 118 -12.60 -7.10 -6.45
N GLU A 119 -13.28 -6.70 -5.37
CA GLU A 119 -13.58 -5.30 -5.08
C GLU A 119 -12.31 -4.46 -5.03
N THR A 120 -11.31 -4.91 -4.28
CA THR A 120 -10.06 -4.18 -4.08
C THR A 120 -9.27 -4.01 -5.38
N ILE A 121 -9.08 -5.09 -6.17
CA ILE A 121 -8.32 -5.01 -7.42
C ILE A 121 -9.02 -4.16 -8.49
N THR A 122 -10.37 -4.16 -8.49
CA THR A 122 -11.16 -3.30 -9.37
C THR A 122 -11.06 -1.84 -8.94
N LYS A 123 -11.25 -1.55 -7.65
CA LYS A 123 -11.16 -0.20 -7.08
C LYS A 123 -9.84 0.49 -7.43
N PHE A 124 -8.74 -0.20 -7.28
CA PHE A 124 -7.40 0.35 -7.51
C PHE A 124 -6.90 0.24 -8.96
N GLY A 125 -7.69 -0.35 -9.87
CA GLY A 125 -7.30 -0.54 -11.27
C GLY A 125 -6.25 -1.63 -11.49
N ILE A 126 -6.03 -2.49 -10.50
CA ILE A 126 -5.07 -3.60 -10.56
C ILE A 126 -5.53 -4.65 -11.57
N LEU A 127 -6.83 -4.91 -11.67
CA LEU A 127 -7.40 -5.85 -12.63
C LEU A 127 -7.06 -5.44 -14.07
N GLU A 128 -7.29 -4.17 -14.42
CA GLU A 128 -6.97 -3.62 -15.74
C GLU A 128 -5.46 -3.59 -15.99
N ALA A 129 -4.68 -3.30 -14.94
CA ALA A 129 -3.22 -3.31 -15.04
C ALA A 129 -2.67 -4.70 -15.39
N ILE A 130 -3.21 -5.75 -14.79
CA ILE A 130 -2.86 -7.13 -15.11
C ILE A 130 -3.29 -7.48 -16.54
N GLY A 131 -4.51 -7.12 -16.96
CA GLY A 131 -4.99 -7.32 -18.31
C GLY A 131 -4.08 -6.70 -19.36
N LYS A 132 -3.75 -5.40 -19.21
CA LYS A 132 -2.82 -4.68 -20.10
C LYS A 132 -1.42 -5.29 -20.11
N ALA A 133 -0.92 -5.74 -18.95
CA ALA A 133 0.38 -6.41 -18.87
C ALA A 133 0.39 -7.75 -19.63
N MET A 134 -0.74 -8.45 -19.68
CA MET A 134 -0.91 -9.68 -20.48
C MET A 134 -1.00 -9.36 -21.98
N GLU A 135 -1.82 -8.39 -22.38
CA GLU A 135 -1.95 -7.94 -23.78
C GLU A 135 -0.62 -7.44 -24.34
N GLY A 136 0.16 -6.70 -23.53
CA GLY A 136 1.49 -6.20 -23.85
C GLY A 136 2.63 -7.22 -23.74
N ASN A 137 2.32 -8.51 -23.56
CA ASN A 137 3.30 -9.61 -23.38
C ASN A 137 4.29 -9.43 -22.19
N MET A 138 4.02 -8.51 -21.27
CA MET A 138 4.79 -8.38 -20.03
C MET A 138 4.53 -9.57 -19.09
N ILE A 139 3.32 -10.09 -19.10
CA ILE A 139 2.94 -11.33 -18.43
C ILE A 139 2.64 -12.37 -19.53
N LYS A 140 3.53 -13.37 -19.64
CA LYS A 140 3.37 -14.43 -20.65
C LYS A 140 2.23 -15.38 -20.28
N TYR A 141 1.42 -15.72 -21.27
CA TYR A 141 0.45 -16.81 -21.21
C TYR A 141 0.56 -17.66 -22.48
N THR A 142 0.10 -18.91 -22.44
CA THR A 142 0.21 -19.85 -23.56
C THR A 142 -0.83 -19.51 -24.64
N TYR A 143 -0.45 -19.56 -25.91
CA TYR A 143 -1.32 -19.23 -27.05
C TYR A 143 -2.58 -20.09 -27.13
N ASP A 144 -2.53 -21.29 -26.56
CA ASP A 144 -3.65 -22.24 -26.56
C ASP A 144 -4.69 -21.97 -25.45
N GLU A 145 -4.42 -21.00 -24.57
CA GLU A 145 -5.28 -20.65 -23.44
C GLU A 145 -6.13 -19.41 -23.80
N ASN A 146 -7.42 -19.51 -23.55
CA ASN A 146 -8.32 -18.36 -23.64
C ASN A 146 -7.88 -17.27 -22.64
N PHE A 147 -7.95 -16.00 -23.08
CA PHE A 147 -7.51 -14.84 -22.27
C PHE A 147 -8.16 -14.81 -20.88
N GLU A 148 -9.46 -15.08 -20.77
CA GLU A 148 -10.16 -15.07 -19.48
C GLU A 148 -9.61 -16.14 -18.53
N THR A 149 -9.34 -17.34 -19.05
CA THR A 149 -8.72 -18.42 -18.25
C THR A 149 -7.31 -18.06 -17.82
N ALA A 150 -6.52 -17.47 -18.71
CA ALA A 150 -5.18 -16.99 -18.41
C ALA A 150 -5.21 -15.88 -17.36
N LEU A 151 -6.13 -14.91 -17.47
CA LEU A 151 -6.35 -13.85 -16.50
C LEU A 151 -6.74 -14.42 -15.14
N ASP A 152 -7.69 -15.35 -15.10
CA ASP A 152 -8.10 -16.02 -13.86
C ASP A 152 -6.92 -16.70 -13.16
N ARG A 153 -6.10 -17.40 -13.92
CA ARG A 153 -4.90 -18.06 -13.44
C ARG A 153 -3.88 -17.05 -12.88
N GLN A 154 -3.72 -15.87 -13.50
CA GLN A 154 -2.84 -14.82 -12.97
C GLN A 154 -3.41 -14.23 -11.69
N LEU A 155 -4.71 -13.95 -11.62
CA LEU A 155 -5.37 -13.45 -10.41
C LEU A 155 -5.23 -14.40 -9.23
N ASN A 156 -5.22 -15.72 -9.47
CA ASN A 156 -5.00 -16.72 -8.43
C ASN A 156 -3.56 -16.72 -7.86
N LYS A 157 -2.59 -16.09 -8.55
CA LYS A 157 -1.21 -15.91 -8.05
C LYS A 157 -1.04 -14.63 -7.24
N VAL A 158 -1.94 -13.68 -7.39
CA VAL A 158 -1.88 -12.39 -6.70
C VAL A 158 -2.27 -12.57 -5.24
N THR A 159 -1.47 -12.00 -4.36
CA THR A 159 -1.81 -11.84 -2.94
C THR A 159 -1.82 -10.36 -2.62
N LEU A 160 -2.89 -9.86 -2.05
CA LEU A 160 -2.93 -8.50 -1.50
C LEU A 160 -2.56 -8.55 -0.02
N ILE A 161 -1.83 -7.55 0.44
CA ILE A 161 -1.55 -7.31 1.85
C ILE A 161 -2.41 -6.12 2.26
N LYS A 162 -3.44 -6.37 3.08
CA LYS A 162 -4.25 -5.35 3.74
C LYS A 162 -3.58 -5.00 5.06
N ILE A 163 -3.29 -3.73 5.31
CA ILE A 163 -2.70 -3.27 6.57
C ILE A 163 -3.65 -2.32 7.26
N GLU A 164 -4.18 -2.73 8.38
CA GLU A 164 -5.01 -1.90 9.27
C GLU A 164 -4.12 -1.25 10.32
N PRO A 165 -4.06 0.10 10.36
CA PRO A 165 -3.26 0.78 11.35
C PRO A 165 -3.87 0.68 12.76
N GLU A 166 -3.00 0.52 13.75
CA GLU A 166 -3.29 0.67 15.17
C GLU A 166 -2.78 2.04 15.66
N LYS A 167 -1.68 2.50 15.06
CA LYS A 167 -1.05 3.80 15.38
C LYS A 167 -0.38 4.38 14.15
N ILE A 168 -0.49 5.69 13.97
CA ILE A 168 0.22 6.44 12.93
C ILE A 168 0.89 7.67 13.57
N ALA A 169 2.17 7.87 13.26
CA ALA A 169 2.90 9.09 13.56
C ALA A 169 3.21 9.83 12.25
N HIS A 170 2.71 11.04 12.11
CA HIS A 170 2.94 11.90 10.96
C HIS A 170 3.86 13.07 11.37
N LEU A 171 5.06 13.09 10.82
CA LEU A 171 6.06 14.13 11.05
C LEU A 171 6.05 15.13 9.91
N ILE A 172 6.02 16.41 10.25
CA ILE A 172 6.05 17.54 9.32
C ILE A 172 7.22 18.44 9.74
N ILE A 173 8.15 18.68 8.82
CA ILE A 173 9.33 19.53 9.02
C ILE A 173 9.27 20.63 7.98
N ARG A 174 9.25 21.90 8.44
CA ARG A 174 9.27 23.10 7.59
C ARG A 174 10.55 23.90 7.85
N PRO A 175 11.13 24.52 6.81
CA PRO A 175 12.27 25.39 6.99
C PRO A 175 11.95 26.52 8.00
N GLY A 176 12.83 26.71 9.00
CA GLY A 176 12.68 27.76 10.00
C GLY A 176 11.59 27.54 11.06
N GLU A 177 10.85 26.42 11.00
CA GLU A 177 9.83 26.11 11.99
C GLU A 177 10.24 24.93 12.89
N ARG A 178 9.64 24.89 14.10
CA ARG A 178 9.74 23.71 14.95
C ARG A 178 9.00 22.55 14.28
N GLN A 179 9.63 21.36 14.23
CA GLN A 179 8.99 20.16 13.71
C GLN A 179 7.67 19.87 14.42
N LYS A 180 6.67 19.47 13.65
CA LYS A 180 5.36 19.08 14.14
C LYS A 180 5.18 17.58 14.02
N ARG A 181 4.73 16.94 15.09
CA ARG A 181 4.39 15.50 15.11
C ARG A 181 2.94 15.33 15.48
N LEU A 182 2.17 14.69 14.62
CA LEU A 182 0.79 14.32 14.84
C LEU A 182 0.73 12.82 15.11
N ILE A 183 -0.06 12.41 16.11
CA ILE A 183 -0.24 10.99 16.48
C ILE A 183 -1.72 10.68 16.34
N TRP A 184 -2.02 9.66 15.54
CA TRP A 184 -3.32 9.02 15.47
C TRP A 184 -3.24 7.63 16.09
N GLU A 185 -4.20 7.26 16.91
CA GLU A 185 -4.33 5.94 17.54
C GLU A 185 -5.77 5.46 17.39
N LYS A 186 -5.94 4.17 17.02
CA LYS A 186 -7.26 3.59 16.70
C LYS A 186 -8.22 3.69 17.88
N ASP A 187 -7.75 3.32 19.07
CA ASP A 187 -8.57 3.19 20.30
C ASP A 187 -8.44 4.41 21.23
N ARG A 188 -7.95 5.52 20.72
CA ARG A 188 -7.88 6.77 21.48
C ARG A 188 -9.25 7.44 21.43
N ASP A 189 -9.99 7.35 22.52
CA ASP A 189 -11.14 8.23 22.78
C ASP A 189 -10.60 9.63 23.10
N ASP A 190 -11.19 10.66 22.51
CA ASP A 190 -10.85 12.07 22.75
C ASP A 190 -11.35 12.56 24.12
#